data_a8001108ac2ba2fb82be01b90b9a3858
#
_entry.id   a8001108ac2ba2fb82be01b90b9a3858
#
_cell.length_a   1.000
_cell.length_b   1.000
_cell.length_c   1.000
_cell.angle_alpha   90.00
_cell.angle_beta   90.00
_cell.angle_gamma   90.00
#
_symmetry.space_group_name_H-M   'P 1'
#
loop_
_entity.id
_entity.type
_entity.pdbx_description
1 polymer ?
#
loop_
_entity_poly.entity_id
_entity_poly.type
_entity_poly.pdbx_seq_one_letter_code
_entity_poly.pdbx_strand_id
1 'polypeptide(L)'
;EFSDWLEIYNSDSNAVSLEGYSLSDNVDLPARWKFGNIEILGKSFLLVFASGKDRKDGTDNPHTDFKIKSAGEPLLLSNPDGELIDSVFTGNIPPDYSRGRQPDGSAHWLFFKTPTPGAPNTSEGSKTIIEIALPNIEQDGGFYTNRVEVHVSSDFEGGDVRFTTDGSEPDSTS
;
A
#
# COMPACT_ATOMS: atom_id res chain seq x y z
N GLU A 1 3.36 6.97 14.93
CA GLU A 1 3.15 5.60 14.44
C GLU A 1 2.28 5.69 13.21
N PHE A 2 2.81 5.31 12.07
CA PHE A 2 2.04 5.22 10.83
C PHE A 2 1.30 3.87 10.85
N SER A 3 -0.03 3.93 10.81
CA SER A 3 -0.86 2.71 10.74
C SER A 3 -1.10 2.36 9.28
N ASP A 4 -1.22 1.04 8.99
CA ASP A 4 -1.70 0.59 7.69
C ASP A 4 -3.08 1.18 7.42
N TRP A 5 -3.41 1.33 6.16
CA TRP A 5 -4.69 1.88 5.72
C TRP A 5 -5.24 1.10 4.53
N LEU A 6 -6.52 1.17 4.38
CA LEU A 6 -7.26 0.73 3.21
C LEU A 6 -8.21 1.83 2.76
N GLU A 7 -8.67 1.73 1.52
CA GLU A 7 -9.52 2.73 0.93
C GLU A 7 -10.72 2.07 0.26
N ILE A 8 -11.90 2.65 0.50
CA ILE A 8 -13.15 2.24 -0.14
C ILE A 8 -13.52 3.28 -1.18
N TYR A 9 -13.73 2.85 -2.40
CA TYR A 9 -14.20 3.70 -3.49
C TYR A 9 -15.68 3.47 -3.75
N ASN A 10 -16.47 4.55 -3.68
CA ASN A 10 -17.85 4.51 -4.14
C ASN A 10 -17.91 4.71 -5.65
N SER A 11 -18.13 3.63 -6.38
CA SER A 11 -18.22 3.65 -7.85
C SER A 11 -19.56 4.17 -8.39
N ASP A 12 -20.56 4.40 -7.55
CA ASP A 12 -21.84 5.00 -7.95
C ASP A 12 -21.69 6.53 -8.13
N SER A 13 -22.66 7.15 -8.76
CA SER A 13 -22.81 8.60 -8.86
C SER A 13 -23.51 9.22 -7.64
N ASN A 14 -24.20 8.42 -6.85
CA ASN A 14 -24.91 8.84 -5.66
C ASN A 14 -24.08 8.52 -4.40
N ALA A 15 -24.35 9.25 -3.33
CA ALA A 15 -23.80 8.94 -2.02
C ALA A 15 -24.33 7.59 -1.49
N VAL A 16 -23.51 6.87 -0.78
CA VAL A 16 -23.82 5.57 -0.15
C VAL A 16 -23.53 5.65 1.33
N SER A 17 -24.54 5.32 2.16
CA SER A 17 -24.33 5.13 3.60
C SER A 17 -23.66 3.78 3.86
N LEU A 18 -22.61 3.81 4.66
CA LEU A 18 -21.93 2.59 5.14
C LEU A 18 -22.49 2.09 6.48
N GLU A 19 -23.55 2.68 7.02
CA GLU A 19 -24.14 2.22 8.27
C GLU A 19 -24.51 0.73 8.18
N GLY A 20 -23.96 -0.07 9.10
CA GLY A 20 -24.16 -1.52 9.15
C GLY A 20 -23.29 -2.34 8.19
N TYR A 21 -22.61 -1.74 7.23
CA TYR A 21 -21.57 -2.43 6.47
C TYR A 21 -20.43 -2.85 7.38
N SER A 22 -19.68 -3.86 6.96
CA SER A 22 -18.59 -4.40 7.78
C SER A 22 -17.33 -4.65 6.99
N LEU A 23 -16.18 -4.49 7.67
CA LEU A 23 -14.86 -4.92 7.22
C LEU A 23 -14.37 -6.09 8.06
N SER A 24 -13.63 -6.99 7.43
CA SER A 24 -12.97 -8.08 8.13
C SER A 24 -11.66 -8.48 7.47
N ASP A 25 -10.70 -8.91 8.29
CA ASP A 25 -9.46 -9.58 7.93
C ASP A 25 -9.57 -11.11 8.07
N ASN A 26 -10.77 -11.63 8.35
CA ASN A 26 -11.01 -13.05 8.63
C ASN A 26 -12.25 -13.54 7.89
N VAL A 27 -12.07 -14.54 7.02
CA VAL A 27 -13.17 -15.16 6.24
C VAL A 27 -14.23 -15.85 7.11
N ASP A 28 -13.85 -16.33 8.29
CA ASP A 28 -14.77 -16.99 9.24
C ASP A 28 -15.60 -15.98 10.05
N LEU A 29 -15.24 -14.70 10.03
CA LEU A 29 -15.91 -13.62 10.74
C LEU A 29 -16.13 -12.41 9.81
N PRO A 30 -16.93 -12.53 8.72
CA PRO A 30 -17.05 -11.50 7.70
C PRO A 30 -17.63 -10.17 8.21
N ALA A 31 -18.40 -10.19 9.29
CA ALA A 31 -18.98 -9.01 9.96
C ALA A 31 -18.19 -8.56 11.20
N ARG A 32 -16.86 -8.70 11.19
CA ARG A 32 -16.01 -8.45 12.35
C ARG A 32 -16.10 -7.01 12.86
N TRP A 33 -15.89 -6.05 12.00
CA TRP A 33 -15.90 -4.64 12.37
C TRP A 33 -16.94 -3.90 11.52
N LYS A 34 -17.89 -3.23 12.18
CA LYS A 34 -18.99 -2.53 11.50
C LYS A 34 -18.74 -1.04 11.50
N PHE A 35 -19.01 -0.42 10.34
CA PHE A 35 -19.06 1.03 10.23
C PHE A 35 -20.18 1.63 11.09
N GLY A 36 -19.94 2.84 11.60
CA GLY A 36 -20.96 3.71 12.14
C GLY A 36 -21.71 4.47 11.03
N ASN A 37 -22.31 5.59 11.39
CA ASN A 37 -23.02 6.45 10.46
C ASN A 37 -22.02 7.28 9.62
N ILE A 38 -21.49 6.66 8.56
CA ILE A 38 -20.54 7.25 7.62
C ILE A 38 -21.15 7.16 6.22
N GLU A 39 -20.97 8.22 5.44
CA GLU A 39 -21.42 8.31 4.06
C GLU A 39 -20.22 8.54 3.13
N ILE A 40 -20.18 7.83 2.00
CA ILE A 40 -19.23 8.08 0.92
C ILE A 40 -19.98 8.74 -0.23
N LEU A 41 -19.59 9.95 -0.60
CA LEU A 41 -20.15 10.64 -1.75
C LEU A 41 -19.92 9.87 -3.05
N GLY A 42 -20.74 10.11 -4.06
CA GLY A 42 -20.56 9.47 -5.36
C GLY A 42 -19.19 9.76 -5.97
N LYS A 43 -18.55 8.73 -6.54
CA LYS A 43 -17.21 8.81 -7.14
C LYS A 43 -16.12 9.31 -6.17
N SER A 44 -16.30 9.08 -4.87
CA SER A 44 -15.38 9.51 -3.82
C SER A 44 -14.78 8.32 -3.05
N PHE A 45 -13.80 8.63 -2.22
CA PHE A 45 -13.02 7.66 -1.47
C PHE A 45 -13.22 7.86 0.03
N LEU A 46 -13.19 6.77 0.79
CA LEU A 46 -13.10 6.77 2.24
C LEU A 46 -11.81 6.06 2.67
N LEU A 47 -10.93 6.78 3.32
CA LEU A 47 -9.74 6.23 3.94
C LEU A 47 -10.09 5.61 5.30
N VAL A 48 -9.65 4.39 5.56
CA VAL A 48 -9.87 3.64 6.80
C VAL A 48 -8.52 3.15 7.33
N PHE A 49 -8.19 3.47 8.57
CA PHE A 49 -6.94 3.00 9.19
C PHE A 49 -7.10 1.62 9.83
N ALA A 50 -6.29 0.67 9.42
CA ALA A 50 -6.20 -0.66 10.03
C ALA A 50 -5.26 -0.61 11.24
N SER A 51 -5.72 -0.01 12.33
CA SER A 51 -4.87 0.35 13.47
C SER A 51 -5.15 -0.42 14.75
N GLY A 52 -6.26 -1.17 14.82
CA GLY A 52 -6.71 -1.85 16.03
C GLY A 52 -7.33 -0.92 17.08
N LYS A 53 -7.64 0.34 16.75
CA LYS A 53 -8.14 1.35 17.72
C LYS A 53 -9.66 1.35 17.87
N ASP A 54 -10.40 0.67 16.99
CA ASP A 54 -11.88 0.56 17.00
C ASP A 54 -12.59 1.92 17.11
N ARG A 55 -12.28 2.85 16.22
CA ARG A 55 -12.96 4.15 16.15
C ARG A 55 -13.89 4.16 14.94
N LYS A 56 -15.19 4.29 15.18
CA LYS A 56 -16.24 4.18 14.15
C LYS A 56 -16.85 5.51 13.77
N ASP A 57 -16.82 6.47 14.68
CA ASP A 57 -17.49 7.76 14.57
C ASP A 57 -16.50 8.90 14.82
N GLY A 58 -16.76 10.03 14.21
CA GLY A 58 -15.97 11.24 14.39
C GLY A 58 -15.77 12.01 13.10
N THR A 59 -15.06 13.14 13.19
CA THR A 59 -14.67 13.97 12.05
C THR A 59 -13.43 13.44 11.33
N ASP A 60 -12.72 12.49 11.94
CA ASP A 60 -11.52 11.85 11.41
C ASP A 60 -11.87 10.54 10.69
N ASN A 61 -10.93 10.06 9.90
CA ASN A 61 -11.08 8.77 9.23
C ASN A 61 -11.27 7.64 10.25
N PRO A 62 -12.12 6.63 9.96
CA PRO A 62 -12.37 5.53 10.88
C PRO A 62 -11.15 4.62 11.04
N HIS A 63 -11.11 3.92 12.19
CA HIS A 63 -10.07 2.97 12.54
C HIS A 63 -10.69 1.62 12.87
N THR A 64 -10.23 0.55 12.21
CA THR A 64 -10.69 -0.81 12.50
C THR A 64 -10.21 -1.32 13.86
N ASP A 65 -10.80 -2.44 14.32
CA ASP A 65 -10.36 -3.20 15.50
C ASP A 65 -9.23 -4.20 15.19
N PHE A 66 -8.79 -4.26 13.94
CA PHE A 66 -7.71 -5.12 13.46
C PHE A 66 -6.60 -4.33 12.77
N LYS A 67 -5.49 -4.99 12.52
CA LYS A 67 -4.33 -4.50 11.73
C LYS A 67 -4.12 -5.41 10.54
N ILE A 68 -3.54 -4.89 9.47
CA ILE A 68 -3.19 -5.70 8.29
C ILE A 68 -1.84 -6.37 8.53
N LYS A 69 -1.74 -7.67 8.20
CA LYS A 69 -0.50 -8.44 8.33
C LYS A 69 0.40 -8.23 7.12
N SER A 70 1.68 -8.02 7.35
CA SER A 70 2.67 -7.83 6.28
C SER A 70 2.80 -9.05 5.35
N ALA A 71 2.55 -10.26 5.85
CA ALA A 71 2.54 -11.48 5.04
C ALA A 71 1.33 -11.59 4.09
N GLY A 72 0.38 -10.68 4.23
CA GLY A 72 -0.87 -10.69 3.50
C GLY A 72 -1.99 -11.46 4.19
N GLU A 73 -3.20 -11.01 3.97
CA GLU A 73 -4.43 -11.61 4.48
C GLU A 73 -5.64 -11.21 3.62
N PRO A 74 -6.78 -11.91 3.74
CA PRO A 74 -8.01 -11.48 3.10
C PRO A 74 -8.53 -10.21 3.75
N LEU A 75 -9.02 -9.27 2.94
CA LEU A 75 -9.87 -8.18 3.38
C LEU A 75 -11.24 -8.33 2.71
N LEU A 76 -12.29 -8.23 3.49
CA LEU A 76 -13.66 -8.42 3.05
C LEU A 76 -14.48 -7.18 3.39
N LEU A 77 -15.32 -6.75 2.46
CA LEU A 77 -16.37 -5.75 2.66
C LEU A 77 -17.72 -6.45 2.48
N SER A 78 -18.57 -6.41 3.49
CA SER A 78 -19.92 -6.97 3.45
C SER A 78 -20.98 -5.91 3.71
N ASN A 79 -22.17 -6.08 3.10
CA ASN A 79 -23.32 -5.22 3.32
C ASN A 79 -24.02 -5.54 4.67
N PRO A 80 -25.03 -4.76 5.09
CA PRO A 80 -25.77 -5.01 6.33
C PRO A 80 -26.48 -6.37 6.39
N ASP A 81 -26.82 -6.95 5.24
CA ASP A 81 -27.45 -8.27 5.13
C ASP A 81 -26.45 -9.43 5.23
N GLY A 82 -25.15 -9.12 5.30
CA GLY A 82 -24.04 -10.08 5.38
C GLY A 82 -23.57 -10.60 4.04
N GLU A 83 -24.03 -10.02 2.94
CA GLU A 83 -23.55 -10.39 1.60
C GLU A 83 -22.17 -9.76 1.34
N LEU A 84 -21.26 -10.54 0.77
CA LEU A 84 -19.94 -10.08 0.37
C LEU A 84 -20.04 -9.14 -0.84
N ILE A 85 -19.63 -7.89 -0.66
CA ILE A 85 -19.64 -6.85 -1.71
C ILE A 85 -18.33 -6.84 -2.47
N ASP A 86 -17.20 -6.91 -1.75
CA ASP A 86 -15.86 -6.94 -2.35
C ASP A 86 -14.89 -7.68 -1.45
N SER A 87 -13.85 -8.24 -2.07
CA SER A 87 -12.78 -8.89 -1.32
C SER A 87 -11.46 -8.79 -2.08
N VAL A 88 -10.38 -8.78 -1.32
CA VAL A 88 -9.02 -8.82 -1.83
C VAL A 88 -8.13 -9.60 -0.87
N PHE A 89 -7.18 -10.36 -1.42
CA PHE A 89 -6.04 -10.84 -0.63
C PHE A 89 -4.92 -9.81 -0.78
N THR A 90 -4.47 -9.19 0.33
CA THR A 90 -3.52 -8.07 0.29
C THR A 90 -2.18 -8.47 -0.32
N GLY A 91 -1.74 -9.70 -0.08
CA GLY A 91 -0.40 -10.15 -0.43
C GLY A 91 0.68 -9.44 0.40
N ASN A 92 1.93 -9.69 0.06
CA ASN A 92 3.05 -8.95 0.64
C ASN A 92 3.18 -7.60 -0.09
N ILE A 93 2.99 -6.52 0.64
CA ILE A 93 3.19 -5.15 0.14
C ILE A 93 4.40 -4.59 0.88
N PRO A 94 5.52 -4.31 0.18
CA PRO A 94 6.70 -3.72 0.80
C PRO A 94 6.44 -2.35 1.43
N PRO A 95 7.28 -1.91 2.36
CA PRO A 95 7.24 -0.55 2.88
C PRO A 95 7.23 0.48 1.73
N ASP A 96 6.53 1.58 1.95
CA ASP A 96 6.38 2.70 1.00
C ASP A 96 5.67 2.37 -0.32
N TYR A 97 5.08 1.18 -0.43
CA TYR A 97 4.20 0.82 -1.53
C TYR A 97 2.74 0.75 -1.08
N SER A 98 1.82 1.01 -2.00
CA SER A 98 0.41 0.64 -1.87
C SER A 98 0.01 -0.32 -2.98
N ARG A 99 -1.11 -0.99 -2.80
CA ARG A 99 -1.75 -1.84 -3.81
C ARG A 99 -3.17 -1.37 -4.01
N GLY A 100 -3.53 -1.05 -5.23
CA GLY A 100 -4.84 -0.49 -5.55
C GLY A 100 -5.33 -0.89 -6.93
N ARG A 101 -6.56 -0.52 -7.25
CA ARG A 101 -7.18 -0.76 -8.56
C ARG A 101 -6.88 0.41 -9.50
N GLN A 102 -6.53 0.12 -10.74
CA GLN A 102 -6.35 1.13 -11.77
C GLN A 102 -6.91 0.62 -13.13
N PRO A 103 -7.92 1.31 -13.70
CA PRO A 103 -8.67 2.44 -13.12
C PRO A 103 -9.41 2.08 -11.82
N ASP A 104 -9.76 3.11 -11.01
CA ASP A 104 -10.48 2.92 -9.75
C ASP A 104 -11.77 2.12 -9.97
N GLY A 105 -12.07 1.20 -9.07
CA GLY A 105 -13.21 0.29 -9.17
C GLY A 105 -13.08 -0.84 -10.20
N SER A 106 -11.99 -0.90 -10.99
CA SER A 106 -11.75 -2.00 -11.94
C SER A 106 -11.31 -3.29 -11.24
N ALA A 107 -11.24 -4.39 -12.01
CA ALA A 107 -10.69 -5.66 -11.51
C ALA A 107 -9.15 -5.71 -11.50
N HIS A 108 -8.47 -4.70 -12.06
CA HIS A 108 -7.02 -4.70 -12.23
C HIS A 108 -6.32 -4.11 -11.02
N TRP A 109 -5.54 -4.93 -10.33
CA TRP A 109 -4.74 -4.55 -9.17
C TRP A 109 -3.29 -4.30 -9.57
N LEU A 110 -2.76 -3.14 -9.14
CA LEU A 110 -1.39 -2.72 -9.38
C LEU A 110 -0.74 -2.29 -8.05
N PHE A 111 0.58 -2.29 -8.02
CA PHE A 111 1.39 -1.71 -6.96
C PHE A 111 1.81 -0.30 -7.34
N PHE A 112 1.79 0.60 -6.37
CA PHE A 112 2.14 2.02 -6.55
C PHE A 112 3.24 2.41 -5.58
N LYS A 113 4.35 2.94 -6.11
CA LYS A 113 5.42 3.55 -5.32
C LYS A 113 5.04 4.93 -4.77
N THR A 114 4.09 5.58 -5.44
CA THR A 114 3.53 6.86 -5.02
C THR A 114 2.04 6.69 -4.75
N PRO A 115 1.64 6.35 -3.51
CA PRO A 115 0.23 6.23 -3.14
C PRO A 115 -0.52 7.55 -3.28
N THR A 116 -1.82 7.48 -3.54
CA THR A 116 -2.71 8.65 -3.68
C THR A 116 -3.91 8.57 -2.72
N PRO A 117 -3.71 8.54 -1.39
CA PRO A 117 -4.80 8.36 -0.44
C PRO A 117 -5.84 9.50 -0.55
N GLY A 118 -7.13 9.14 -0.61
CA GLY A 118 -8.25 10.06 -0.78
C GLY A 118 -8.47 10.55 -2.21
N ALA A 119 -7.74 9.99 -3.18
CA ALA A 119 -7.79 10.45 -4.56
C ALA A 119 -7.64 9.29 -5.56
N PRO A 120 -8.03 9.47 -6.84
CA PRO A 120 -7.88 8.46 -7.87
C PRO A 120 -6.42 7.99 -8.03
N ASN A 121 -6.24 6.70 -8.31
CA ASN A 121 -4.93 6.10 -8.61
C ASN A 121 -4.42 6.58 -9.98
N THR A 122 -3.78 7.75 -10.03
CA THR A 122 -3.23 8.37 -11.25
C THR A 122 -1.73 8.21 -11.41
N SER A 123 -1.02 7.78 -10.36
CA SER A 123 0.40 7.48 -10.44
C SER A 123 0.66 6.23 -11.29
N GLU A 124 1.89 6.07 -11.76
CA GLU A 124 2.27 4.87 -12.51
C GLU A 124 2.19 3.63 -11.62
N GLY A 125 1.37 2.66 -12.05
CA GLY A 125 1.19 1.39 -11.37
C GLY A 125 1.91 0.25 -12.07
N SER A 126 2.42 -0.71 -11.32
CA SER A 126 3.09 -1.92 -11.83
C SER A 126 2.39 -3.20 -11.37
N LYS A 127 2.38 -4.23 -12.21
CA LYS A 127 1.85 -5.56 -11.85
C LYS A 127 2.77 -6.31 -10.88
N THR A 128 4.04 -5.96 -10.88
CA THR A 128 5.09 -6.60 -10.06
C THR A 128 5.92 -5.54 -9.38
N ILE A 129 6.38 -5.81 -8.17
CA ILE A 129 7.37 -5.00 -7.49
C ILE A 129 8.73 -5.57 -7.87
N ILE A 130 9.57 -4.74 -8.48
CA ILE A 130 10.95 -5.07 -8.73
C ILE A 130 11.75 -4.47 -7.58
N GLU A 131 12.08 -5.30 -6.60
CA GLU A 131 13.07 -4.94 -5.58
C GLU A 131 14.46 -5.12 -6.21
N ILE A 132 15.09 -4.00 -6.52
CA ILE A 132 16.49 -4.00 -6.95
C ILE A 132 17.31 -4.09 -5.67
N ALA A 133 18.02 -5.21 -5.47
CA ALA A 133 18.97 -5.34 -4.40
C ALA A 133 20.03 -4.23 -4.50
N LEU A 134 20.43 -3.67 -3.37
CA LEU A 134 21.51 -2.70 -3.34
C LEU A 134 22.79 -3.35 -3.89
N PRO A 135 23.61 -2.61 -4.64
CA PRO A 135 24.90 -3.11 -5.08
C PRO A 135 25.75 -3.56 -3.88
N ASN A 136 26.42 -4.68 -4.02
CA ASN A 136 27.37 -5.16 -3.01
C ASN A 136 28.71 -4.47 -3.22
N ILE A 137 29.26 -3.89 -2.14
CA ILE A 137 30.61 -3.30 -2.10
C ILE A 137 31.45 -4.17 -1.19
N GLU A 138 32.49 -4.79 -1.74
CA GLU A 138 33.32 -5.75 -0.99
C GLU A 138 34.24 -5.08 0.04
N GLN A 139 34.53 -3.78 -0.14
CA GLN A 139 35.42 -3.03 0.74
C GLN A 139 34.64 -2.35 1.86
N ASP A 140 35.14 -2.46 3.08
CA ASP A 140 34.61 -1.71 4.22
C ASP A 140 34.80 -0.21 4.02
N GLY A 141 33.85 0.58 4.54
CA GLY A 141 33.99 2.03 4.59
C GLY A 141 35.12 2.43 5.53
N GLY A 142 35.94 3.41 5.13
CA GLY A 142 37.05 3.88 5.99
C GLY A 142 38.02 4.80 5.28
N PHE A 143 39.07 5.20 6.03
CA PHE A 143 40.20 5.96 5.48
C PHE A 143 41.35 5.02 5.14
N TYR A 144 41.80 5.08 3.92
CA TYR A 144 42.88 4.26 3.42
C TYR A 144 44.11 5.11 3.11
N THR A 145 45.29 4.65 3.55
CA THR A 145 46.56 5.33 3.30
C THR A 145 47.19 4.97 1.96
N ASN A 146 46.70 3.87 1.36
CA ASN A 146 47.17 3.37 0.09
C ASN A 146 46.00 3.34 -0.93
N ARG A 147 46.36 3.18 -2.20
CA ARG A 147 45.38 2.93 -3.24
C ARG A 147 44.59 1.66 -2.93
N VAL A 148 43.27 1.75 -2.94
CA VAL A 148 42.33 0.64 -2.79
C VAL A 148 41.59 0.43 -4.09
N GLU A 149 41.45 -0.80 -4.49
CA GLU A 149 40.56 -1.20 -5.58
C GLU A 149 39.21 -1.56 -4.97
N VAL A 150 38.15 -0.91 -5.45
CA VAL A 150 36.79 -1.14 -4.95
C VAL A 150 36.04 -1.97 -5.97
N HIS A 151 35.57 -3.14 -5.53
CA HIS A 151 34.73 -4.02 -6.32
C HIS A 151 33.27 -3.79 -5.96
N VAL A 152 32.48 -3.44 -6.98
CA VAL A 152 31.04 -3.25 -6.87
C VAL A 152 30.35 -4.27 -7.76
N SER A 153 29.42 -5.04 -7.21
CA SER A 153 28.63 -6.02 -7.94
C SER A 153 27.14 -5.84 -7.68
N SER A 154 26.31 -6.32 -8.60
CA SER A 154 24.86 -6.36 -8.46
C SER A 154 24.34 -7.69 -8.95
N ASP A 155 23.44 -8.31 -8.18
CA ASP A 155 22.74 -9.54 -8.58
C ASP A 155 21.58 -9.28 -9.55
N PHE A 156 21.32 -8.00 -9.89
CA PHE A 156 20.26 -7.62 -10.81
C PHE A 156 20.74 -7.74 -12.26
N GLU A 157 20.21 -8.75 -12.99
CA GLU A 157 20.50 -8.92 -14.42
C GLU A 157 19.93 -7.77 -15.27
N GLY A 158 20.78 -7.14 -16.06
CA GLY A 158 20.40 -6.08 -16.99
C GLY A 158 20.35 -4.68 -16.38
N GLY A 159 20.80 -4.50 -15.15
CA GLY A 159 20.96 -3.19 -14.51
C GLY A 159 22.37 -2.62 -14.69
N ASP A 160 22.47 -1.30 -14.75
CA ASP A 160 23.74 -0.57 -14.67
C ASP A 160 24.00 -0.15 -13.23
N VAL A 161 25.19 -0.46 -12.71
CA VAL A 161 25.64 0.08 -11.42
C VAL A 161 26.29 1.44 -11.67
N ARG A 162 25.78 2.46 -10.99
CA ARG A 162 26.26 3.85 -11.10
C ARG A 162 26.78 4.33 -9.77
N PHE A 163 27.83 5.15 -9.79
CA PHE A 163 28.41 5.68 -8.57
C PHE A 163 28.94 7.11 -8.79
N THR A 164 29.07 7.84 -7.71
CA THR A 164 29.73 9.15 -7.65
C THR A 164 30.86 9.11 -6.65
N THR A 165 31.86 9.97 -6.83
CA THR A 165 33.01 10.08 -5.90
C THR A 165 33.01 11.36 -5.08
N ASP A 166 32.03 12.22 -5.28
CA ASP A 166 31.88 13.54 -4.65
C ASP A 166 30.73 13.60 -3.64
N GLY A 167 30.01 12.47 -3.45
CA GLY A 167 28.86 12.38 -2.54
C GLY A 167 27.54 12.88 -3.14
N SER A 168 27.52 13.22 -4.44
CA SER A 168 26.27 13.49 -5.14
C SER A 168 25.48 12.19 -5.39
N GLU A 169 24.16 12.29 -5.57
CA GLU A 169 23.37 11.13 -5.98
C GLU A 169 23.72 10.72 -7.42
N PRO A 170 23.97 9.41 -7.68
CA PRO A 170 24.18 8.91 -9.02
C PRO A 170 22.96 9.13 -9.93
N ASP A 171 23.17 9.55 -11.15
CA ASP A 171 22.13 9.73 -12.15
C ASP A 171 22.45 9.00 -13.46
N SER A 172 21.69 9.29 -14.53
CA SER A 172 21.89 8.65 -15.83
C SER A 172 23.20 9.02 -16.52
N THR A 173 23.94 9.97 -16.00
CA THR A 173 25.22 10.47 -16.56
C THR A 173 26.44 10.10 -15.73
N SER A 174 26.24 9.46 -14.54
CA SER A 174 27.30 9.03 -13.60
C SER A 174 28.02 7.77 -14.08
#